data_8adb06245d1104749e2f3264ffa97737
#
_entry.id   8adb06245d1104749e2f3264ffa97737
#
_cell.length_a   1.000
_cell.length_b   1.000
_cell.length_c   1.000
_cell.angle_alpha   90.00
_cell.angle_beta   90.00
_cell.angle_gamma   90.00
#
_symmetry.space_group_name_H-M   'P 1'
#
loop_
_entity.id
_entity.type
_entity.pdbx_description
1 polymer ?
#
loop_
_entity_poly.entity_id
_entity_poly.type
_entity_poly.pdbx_seq_one_letter_code
_entity_poly.pdbx_strand_id
1 'polypeptide(L)'
;GAVTAVQDLTGVKISDYVEIEFAGLAEFVDSIGGIYVDVPYTIDYQVYTQDQAPVHIEAGNQLLNGEQCVALARMRTAYGDDQEAIRQSNVRAMAMALMKNVLQAPPVEIPGLIQNLSQCVSTSIDLQTMISLATDFAQAGNPTIYTCTGPYKGDFMEEYGGLWLCYEDPEGWATLMKAVDAGENPEAAETTVNGK
;
A
#
# COMPACT_ATOMS: atom_id res chain seq x y z
N GLY A 1 -17.36 11.30 -0.84
CA GLY A 1 -16.62 10.19 -0.22
C GLY A 1 -15.14 10.22 -0.55
N ALA A 2 -14.35 9.21 -0.12
CA ALA A 2 -12.90 9.18 -0.33
C ALA A 2 -12.50 9.33 -1.81
N VAL A 3 -13.19 8.64 -2.72
CA VAL A 3 -12.93 8.73 -4.17
C VAL A 3 -13.02 10.18 -4.65
N THR A 4 -14.08 10.90 -4.30
CA THR A 4 -14.27 12.31 -4.70
C THR A 4 -13.12 13.19 -4.17
N ALA A 5 -12.77 13.03 -2.89
CA ALA A 5 -11.69 13.81 -2.28
C ALA A 5 -10.34 13.56 -2.97
N VAL A 6 -10.04 12.30 -3.33
CA VAL A 6 -8.80 11.98 -4.06
C VAL A 6 -8.83 12.54 -5.47
N GLN A 7 -9.98 12.47 -6.19
CA GLN A 7 -10.14 13.10 -7.51
C GLN A 7 -9.92 14.61 -7.46
N ASP A 8 -10.53 15.28 -6.47
CA ASP A 8 -10.41 16.72 -6.30
C ASP A 8 -8.96 17.14 -6.00
N LEU A 9 -8.24 16.34 -5.19
CA LEU A 9 -6.85 16.60 -4.82
C LEU A 9 -5.88 16.34 -5.98
N THR A 10 -6.06 15.23 -6.70
CA THR A 10 -5.07 14.76 -7.69
C THR A 10 -5.37 15.16 -9.13
N GLY A 11 -6.62 15.57 -9.41
CA GLY A 11 -7.11 15.81 -10.76
C GLY A 11 -7.35 14.54 -11.60
N VAL A 12 -7.10 13.35 -11.01
CA VAL A 12 -7.25 12.07 -11.71
C VAL A 12 -8.69 11.60 -11.68
N LYS A 13 -9.22 11.15 -12.83
CA LYS A 13 -10.52 10.51 -12.88
C LYS A 13 -10.42 9.07 -12.39
N ILE A 14 -11.03 8.77 -11.26
CA ILE A 14 -11.10 7.43 -10.67
C ILE A 14 -12.40 6.78 -11.10
N SER A 15 -12.30 5.64 -11.79
CA SER A 15 -13.46 4.84 -12.21
C SER A 15 -13.83 3.78 -11.19
N ASP A 16 -12.82 3.21 -10.53
CA ASP A 16 -12.97 2.06 -9.65
C ASP A 16 -12.16 2.18 -8.39
N TYR A 17 -12.52 1.38 -7.37
CA TYR A 17 -11.80 1.31 -6.12
C TYR A 17 -11.65 -0.13 -5.64
N VAL A 18 -10.63 -0.35 -4.82
CA VAL A 18 -10.46 -1.56 -4.01
C VAL A 18 -10.17 -1.12 -2.59
N GLU A 19 -10.94 -1.60 -1.64
CA GLU A 19 -10.77 -1.38 -0.22
C GLU A 19 -10.51 -2.72 0.47
N ILE A 20 -9.46 -2.80 1.27
CA ILE A 20 -9.11 -3.97 2.05
C ILE A 20 -9.06 -3.62 3.53
N GLU A 21 -9.84 -4.33 4.33
CA GLU A 21 -9.76 -4.23 5.78
C GLU A 21 -8.60 -5.09 6.32
N PHE A 22 -8.13 -4.80 7.52
CA PHE A 22 -7.02 -5.55 8.12
C PHE A 22 -7.32 -7.05 8.27
N ALA A 23 -8.56 -7.41 8.59
CA ALA A 23 -8.98 -8.81 8.64
C ALA A 23 -8.87 -9.47 7.26
N GLY A 24 -9.39 -8.82 6.22
CA GLY A 24 -9.29 -9.29 4.84
C GLY A 24 -7.84 -9.40 4.35
N LEU A 25 -6.97 -8.45 4.74
CA LEU A 25 -5.54 -8.54 4.44
C LEU A 25 -4.93 -9.81 5.07
N ALA A 26 -5.20 -10.06 6.35
CA ALA A 26 -4.69 -11.22 7.05
C ALA A 26 -5.18 -12.52 6.39
N GLU A 27 -6.48 -12.64 6.14
CA GLU A 27 -7.09 -13.81 5.51
C GLU A 27 -6.51 -14.07 4.12
N PHE A 28 -6.34 -13.03 3.32
CA PHE A 28 -5.76 -13.18 1.98
C PHE A 28 -4.31 -13.64 2.03
N VAL A 29 -3.48 -13.00 2.86
CA VAL A 29 -2.06 -13.37 3.03
C VAL A 29 -1.93 -14.83 3.49
N ASP A 30 -2.74 -15.25 4.46
CA ASP A 30 -2.72 -16.62 4.97
C ASP A 30 -3.20 -17.63 3.90
N SER A 31 -4.18 -17.25 3.07
CA SER A 31 -4.70 -18.11 2.00
C SER A 31 -3.67 -18.46 0.92
N ILE A 32 -2.66 -17.59 0.74
CA ILE A 32 -1.56 -17.78 -0.22
C ILE A 32 -0.27 -18.30 0.44
N GLY A 33 -0.32 -18.63 1.73
CA GLY A 33 0.83 -19.18 2.48
C GLY A 33 1.82 -18.14 2.97
N GLY A 34 1.44 -16.86 3.00
CA GLY A 34 2.30 -15.75 3.43
C GLY A 34 2.97 -15.00 2.28
N ILE A 35 3.63 -13.89 2.60
CA ILE A 35 4.41 -13.09 1.65
C ILE A 35 5.81 -12.79 2.18
N TYR A 36 6.80 -12.78 1.29
CA TYR A 36 8.15 -12.34 1.64
C TYR A 36 8.24 -10.82 1.64
N VAL A 37 8.59 -10.25 2.79
CA VAL A 37 8.76 -8.80 2.96
C VAL A 37 10.12 -8.53 3.59
N ASP A 38 10.80 -7.50 3.11
CA ASP A 38 12.00 -6.97 3.76
C ASP A 38 11.58 -6.00 4.87
N VAL A 39 11.69 -6.45 6.11
CA VAL A 39 11.27 -5.71 7.30
C VAL A 39 12.43 -4.80 7.74
N PRO A 40 12.25 -3.46 7.77
CA PRO A 40 13.36 -2.54 7.99
C PRO A 40 13.90 -2.56 9.42
N TYR A 41 13.08 -2.88 10.41
CA TYR A 41 13.42 -2.88 11.83
C TYR A 41 12.71 -4.03 12.54
N THR A 42 13.36 -4.64 13.53
CA THR A 42 12.67 -5.55 14.45
C THR A 42 11.59 -4.80 15.21
N ILE A 43 10.40 -5.33 15.21
CA ILE A 43 9.23 -4.72 15.85
C ILE A 43 8.53 -5.71 16.79
N ASP A 44 8.01 -5.16 17.89
CA ASP A 44 7.07 -5.81 18.79
C ASP A 44 5.75 -5.01 18.76
N TYR A 45 4.76 -5.53 18.08
CA TYR A 45 3.47 -4.86 17.93
C TYR A 45 2.48 -5.39 18.97
N GLN A 46 2.12 -4.54 19.94
CA GLN A 46 1.08 -4.86 20.90
C GLN A 46 -0.30 -4.66 20.26
N VAL A 47 -1.04 -5.74 20.09
CA VAL A 47 -2.45 -5.68 19.71
C VAL A 47 -3.25 -5.04 20.88
N TYR A 48 -4.27 -4.27 20.58
CA TYR A 48 -5.01 -3.44 21.55
C TYR A 48 -5.66 -4.20 22.71
N THR A 49 -5.70 -5.50 22.69
CA THR A 49 -6.18 -6.33 23.79
C THR A 49 -5.00 -6.81 24.62
N GLN A 50 -4.98 -6.48 25.91
CA GLN A 50 -3.89 -6.82 26.85
C GLN A 50 -3.71 -8.35 27.04
N ASP A 51 -4.64 -9.14 26.55
CA ASP A 51 -4.65 -10.60 26.73
C ASP A 51 -3.92 -11.38 25.61
N GLN A 52 -3.45 -10.68 24.56
CA GLN A 52 -2.70 -11.29 23.47
C GLN A 52 -1.21 -10.94 23.57
N ALA A 53 -0.35 -11.92 23.29
CA ALA A 53 1.09 -11.66 23.19
C ALA A 53 1.39 -10.67 22.05
N PRO A 54 2.41 -9.81 22.20
CA PRO A 54 2.87 -8.95 21.12
C PRO A 54 3.24 -9.77 19.88
N VAL A 55 2.91 -9.25 18.71
CA VAL A 55 3.38 -9.82 17.43
C VAL A 55 4.82 -9.40 17.25
N HIS A 56 5.74 -10.35 17.30
CA HIS A 56 7.17 -10.15 17.10
C HIS A 56 7.55 -10.39 15.65
N ILE A 57 8.30 -9.46 15.05
CA ILE A 57 8.80 -9.57 13.67
C ILE A 57 10.25 -9.08 13.66
N GLU A 58 11.19 -9.96 13.31
CA GLU A 58 12.60 -9.59 13.17
C GLU A 58 12.83 -8.69 11.95
N ALA A 59 13.91 -7.91 11.95
CA ALA A 59 14.36 -7.19 10.77
C ALA A 59 14.88 -8.13 9.69
N GLY A 60 14.79 -7.71 8.41
CA GLY A 60 15.29 -8.45 7.25
C GLY A 60 14.21 -9.14 6.44
N ASN A 61 14.65 -9.81 5.38
CA ASN A 61 13.75 -10.49 4.45
C ASN A 61 13.22 -11.80 5.04
N GLN A 62 11.91 -11.88 5.25
CA GLN A 62 11.28 -13.04 5.85
C GLN A 62 9.84 -13.26 5.35
N LEU A 63 9.38 -14.50 5.51
CA LEU A 63 7.99 -14.85 5.21
C LEU A 63 7.09 -14.39 6.35
N LEU A 64 6.17 -13.48 6.07
CA LEU A 64 5.18 -13.00 7.01
C LEU A 64 3.83 -13.66 6.77
N ASN A 65 3.16 -14.05 7.85
CA ASN A 65 1.76 -14.44 7.84
C ASN A 65 0.83 -13.21 7.90
N GLY A 66 -0.48 -13.43 7.84
CA GLY A 66 -1.47 -12.35 7.82
C GLY A 66 -1.43 -11.46 9.05
N GLU A 67 -1.29 -12.02 10.25
CA GLU A 67 -1.19 -11.27 11.50
C GLU A 67 0.05 -10.37 11.53
N GLN A 68 1.19 -10.90 11.10
CA GLN A 68 2.44 -10.15 10.99
C GLN A 68 2.34 -9.03 9.94
N CYS A 69 1.69 -9.26 8.82
CA CYS A 69 1.43 -8.23 7.82
C CYS A 69 0.56 -7.09 8.36
N VAL A 70 -0.48 -7.41 9.12
CA VAL A 70 -1.31 -6.39 9.79
C VAL A 70 -0.51 -5.62 10.83
N ALA A 71 0.29 -6.30 11.63
CA ALA A 71 1.17 -5.66 12.62
C ALA A 71 2.14 -4.67 11.93
N LEU A 72 2.80 -5.09 10.86
CA LEU A 72 3.73 -4.27 10.07
C LEU A 72 3.03 -3.06 9.43
N ALA A 73 1.80 -3.24 8.88
CA ALA A 73 1.01 -2.16 8.27
C ALA A 73 0.57 -1.09 9.28
N ARG A 74 0.42 -1.46 10.55
CA ARG A 74 -0.08 -0.58 11.62
C ARG A 74 1.00 0.01 12.50
N MET A 75 2.19 -0.59 12.53
CA MET A 75 3.29 -0.12 13.37
C MET A 75 3.71 1.30 13.00
N ARG A 76 3.85 2.14 14.02
CA ARG A 76 4.35 3.52 13.90
C ARG A 76 5.43 3.79 14.95
N THR A 77 5.20 3.39 16.18
CA THR A 77 6.00 3.78 17.34
C THR A 77 7.44 3.30 17.32
N ALA A 78 7.77 2.27 16.54
CA ALA A 78 9.14 1.77 16.38
C ALA A 78 10.03 2.66 15.49
N TYR A 79 9.47 3.66 14.81
CA TYR A 79 10.13 4.36 13.70
C TYR A 79 10.54 5.81 14.01
N GLY A 80 10.42 6.24 15.27
CA GLY A 80 10.80 7.61 15.65
C GLY A 80 10.01 8.70 14.91
N ASP A 81 10.69 9.74 14.47
CA ASP A 81 10.05 10.91 13.83
C ASP A 81 9.51 10.62 12.41
N ASP A 82 10.11 9.65 11.70
CA ASP A 82 9.71 9.27 10.33
C ASP A 82 8.62 8.17 10.28
N GLN A 83 7.93 7.95 11.38
CA GLN A 83 7.01 6.82 11.57
C GLN A 83 5.97 6.65 10.47
N GLU A 84 5.39 7.73 9.94
CA GLU A 84 4.38 7.65 8.89
C GLU A 84 4.98 7.29 7.53
N ALA A 85 6.12 7.89 7.18
CA ALA A 85 6.81 7.59 5.92
C ALA A 85 7.26 6.11 5.87
N ILE A 86 7.80 5.60 6.98
CA ILE A 86 8.22 4.20 7.09
C ILE A 86 7.01 3.27 7.04
N ARG A 87 5.93 3.59 7.74
CA ARG A 87 4.69 2.80 7.69
C ARG A 87 4.15 2.71 6.25
N GLN A 88 4.09 3.83 5.53
CA GLN A 88 3.66 3.85 4.13
C GLN A 88 4.60 3.04 3.24
N SER A 89 5.91 3.10 3.48
CA SER A 89 6.89 2.28 2.77
C SER A 89 6.65 0.78 3.00
N ASN A 90 6.34 0.37 4.23
CA ASN A 90 6.00 -1.01 4.54
C ASN A 90 4.73 -1.48 3.82
N VAL A 91 3.69 -0.64 3.78
CA VAL A 91 2.45 -0.95 3.05
C VAL A 91 2.73 -1.11 1.55
N ARG A 92 3.55 -0.24 0.95
CA ARG A 92 3.98 -0.38 -0.44
C ARG A 92 4.78 -1.66 -0.67
N ALA A 93 5.71 -1.98 0.21
CA ALA A 93 6.51 -3.22 0.11
C ALA A 93 5.62 -4.47 0.16
N MET A 94 4.62 -4.51 1.03
CA MET A 94 3.64 -5.60 1.08
C MET A 94 2.80 -5.67 -0.20
N ALA A 95 2.31 -4.54 -0.72
CA ALA A 95 1.57 -4.50 -1.98
C ALA A 95 2.42 -5.03 -3.15
N MET A 96 3.69 -4.65 -3.21
CA MET A 96 4.64 -5.17 -4.22
C MET A 96 4.87 -6.67 -4.05
N ALA A 97 4.98 -7.18 -2.82
CA ALA A 97 5.11 -8.60 -2.56
C ALA A 97 3.87 -9.40 -3.02
N LEU A 98 2.68 -8.87 -2.78
CA LEU A 98 1.42 -9.45 -3.26
C LEU A 98 1.35 -9.47 -4.80
N MET A 99 1.67 -8.35 -5.46
CA MET A 99 1.73 -8.30 -6.92
C MET A 99 2.75 -9.29 -7.50
N LYS A 100 3.91 -9.45 -6.86
CA LYS A 100 4.92 -10.41 -7.26
C LYS A 100 4.40 -11.86 -7.19
N ASN A 101 3.60 -12.19 -6.19
CA ASN A 101 2.95 -13.51 -6.13
C ASN A 101 2.07 -13.76 -7.36
N VAL A 102 1.27 -12.77 -7.79
CA VAL A 102 0.45 -12.89 -9.01
C VAL A 102 1.32 -13.07 -10.25
N LEU A 103 2.39 -12.26 -10.40
CA LEU A 103 3.31 -12.36 -11.54
C LEU A 103 4.04 -13.70 -11.64
N GLN A 104 4.30 -14.35 -10.51
CA GLN A 104 5.00 -15.62 -10.44
C GLN A 104 4.06 -16.84 -10.43
N ALA A 105 2.77 -16.62 -10.29
CA ALA A 105 1.79 -17.68 -10.28
C ALA A 105 1.64 -18.33 -11.66
N PRO A 106 1.49 -19.65 -11.72
CA PRO A 106 1.08 -20.32 -12.97
C PRO A 106 -0.23 -19.71 -13.48
N PRO A 107 -0.37 -19.45 -14.78
CA PRO A 107 -1.58 -18.80 -15.33
C PRO A 107 -2.91 -19.51 -14.94
N VAL A 108 -2.87 -20.83 -14.76
CA VAL A 108 -4.04 -21.63 -14.35
C VAL A 108 -4.48 -21.34 -12.90
N GLU A 109 -3.59 -20.81 -12.06
CA GLU A 109 -3.86 -20.51 -10.64
C GLU A 109 -4.38 -19.08 -10.43
N ILE A 110 -4.13 -18.16 -11.38
CA ILE A 110 -4.52 -16.75 -11.26
C ILE A 110 -6.01 -16.56 -10.97
N PRO A 111 -6.96 -17.25 -11.67
CA PRO A 111 -8.38 -17.10 -11.35
C PRO A 111 -8.73 -17.46 -9.90
N GLY A 112 -8.11 -18.51 -9.35
CA GLY A 112 -8.30 -18.92 -7.97
C GLY A 112 -7.76 -17.91 -6.97
N LEU A 113 -6.57 -17.35 -7.23
CA LEU A 113 -5.98 -16.29 -6.40
C LEU A 113 -6.86 -15.05 -6.37
N ILE A 114 -7.36 -14.60 -7.53
CA ILE A 114 -8.22 -13.43 -7.64
C ILE A 114 -9.59 -13.69 -7.01
N GLN A 115 -10.12 -14.89 -7.12
CA GLN A 115 -11.35 -15.27 -6.43
C GLN A 115 -11.19 -15.20 -4.90
N ASN A 116 -10.07 -15.68 -4.36
CA ASN A 116 -9.77 -15.56 -2.93
C ASN A 116 -9.66 -14.08 -2.52
N LEU A 117 -8.90 -13.27 -3.29
CA LEU A 117 -8.78 -11.84 -3.03
C LEU A 117 -10.15 -11.15 -3.03
N SER A 118 -11.03 -11.49 -3.98
CA SER A 118 -12.35 -10.86 -4.09
C SER A 118 -13.24 -11.09 -2.86
N GLN A 119 -12.97 -12.10 -2.07
CA GLN A 119 -13.68 -12.37 -0.81
C GLN A 119 -13.15 -11.54 0.37
N CYS A 120 -11.93 -11.05 0.24
CA CYS A 120 -11.22 -10.31 1.29
C CYS A 120 -11.27 -8.78 1.10
N VAL A 121 -11.85 -8.30 -0.02
CA VAL A 121 -11.88 -6.87 -0.38
C VAL A 121 -13.31 -6.39 -0.67
N SER A 122 -13.52 -5.09 -0.49
CA SER A 122 -14.69 -4.38 -1.04
C SER A 122 -14.27 -3.60 -2.29
N THR A 123 -14.94 -3.82 -3.42
CA THR A 123 -14.52 -3.22 -4.69
C THR A 123 -15.72 -2.97 -5.62
N SER A 124 -15.60 -1.97 -6.49
CA SER A 124 -16.54 -1.75 -7.61
C SER A 124 -16.22 -2.60 -8.83
N ILE A 125 -15.05 -3.24 -8.89
CA ILE A 125 -14.59 -4.06 -10.02
C ILE A 125 -15.24 -5.43 -9.93
N ASP A 126 -15.88 -5.89 -10.99
CA ASP A 126 -16.41 -7.24 -11.03
C ASP A 126 -15.30 -8.31 -11.11
N LEU A 127 -15.60 -9.52 -10.64
CA LEU A 127 -14.62 -10.60 -10.55
C LEU A 127 -13.99 -10.96 -11.90
N GLN A 128 -14.76 -10.92 -12.99
CA GLN A 128 -14.23 -11.29 -14.31
C GLN A 128 -13.22 -10.24 -14.80
N THR A 129 -13.50 -8.97 -14.55
CA THR A 129 -12.57 -7.86 -14.85
C THR A 129 -11.32 -7.96 -13.99
N MET A 130 -11.43 -8.29 -12.70
CA MET A 130 -10.27 -8.52 -11.82
C MET A 130 -9.38 -9.66 -12.35
N ILE A 131 -9.97 -10.79 -12.76
CA ILE A 131 -9.24 -11.92 -13.32
C ILE A 131 -8.54 -11.53 -14.64
N SER A 132 -9.23 -10.80 -15.51
CA SER A 132 -8.64 -10.33 -16.77
C SER A 132 -7.45 -9.44 -16.54
N LEU A 133 -7.57 -8.41 -15.69
CA LEU A 133 -6.49 -7.50 -15.34
C LEU A 133 -5.27 -8.23 -14.75
N ALA A 134 -5.50 -9.16 -13.83
CA ALA A 134 -4.43 -9.95 -13.23
C ALA A 134 -3.73 -10.86 -14.26
N THR A 135 -4.51 -11.43 -15.18
CA THR A 135 -3.97 -12.28 -16.26
C THR A 135 -3.13 -11.46 -17.25
N ASP A 136 -3.64 -10.30 -17.67
CA ASP A 136 -2.93 -9.38 -18.58
C ASP A 136 -1.64 -8.89 -17.92
N PHE A 137 -1.68 -8.54 -16.64
CA PHE A 137 -0.52 -8.14 -15.86
C PHE A 137 0.54 -9.27 -15.79
N ALA A 138 0.13 -10.49 -15.52
CA ALA A 138 1.04 -11.64 -15.50
C ALA A 138 1.63 -11.95 -16.88
N GLN A 139 0.84 -11.79 -17.96
CA GLN A 139 1.30 -11.97 -19.34
C GLN A 139 2.24 -10.88 -19.83
N ALA A 140 2.25 -9.71 -19.21
CA ALA A 140 3.22 -8.65 -19.49
C ALA A 140 4.67 -9.05 -19.18
N GLY A 141 4.87 -10.18 -18.53
CA GLY A 141 6.18 -10.75 -18.24
C GLY A 141 6.82 -10.11 -17.00
N ASN A 142 7.71 -9.14 -17.20
CA ASN A 142 8.37 -8.44 -16.09
C ASN A 142 8.14 -6.92 -16.19
N PRO A 143 6.92 -6.45 -15.91
CA PRO A 143 6.60 -5.02 -16.00
C PRO A 143 7.43 -4.23 -14.98
N THR A 144 7.86 -3.04 -15.37
CA THR A 144 8.42 -2.10 -14.40
C THR A 144 7.28 -1.46 -13.61
N ILE A 145 7.35 -1.60 -12.29
CA ILE A 145 6.36 -1.04 -11.37
C ILE A 145 7.02 0.07 -10.59
N TYR A 146 6.46 1.26 -10.68
CA TYR A 146 6.91 2.42 -9.91
C TYR A 146 5.99 2.64 -8.71
N THR A 147 6.55 3.07 -7.61
CA THR A 147 5.81 3.52 -6.43
C THR A 147 6.35 4.87 -5.99
N CYS A 148 5.48 5.74 -5.52
CA CYS A 148 5.89 7.04 -4.98
C CYS A 148 5.01 7.43 -3.81
N THR A 149 5.48 8.40 -3.03
CA THR A 149 4.68 9.11 -2.05
C THR A 149 4.16 10.38 -2.72
N GLY A 150 2.87 10.66 -2.59
CA GLY A 150 2.32 11.92 -3.09
C GLY A 150 2.91 13.13 -2.38
N PRO A 151 2.84 14.31 -3.01
CA PRO A 151 3.31 15.54 -2.39
C PRO A 151 2.47 15.87 -1.16
N TYR A 152 3.15 16.19 -0.07
CA TYR A 152 2.54 16.70 1.14
C TYR A 152 3.44 17.75 1.78
N LYS A 153 2.81 18.74 2.38
CA LYS A 153 3.45 19.70 3.29
C LYS A 153 2.68 19.66 4.60
N GLY A 154 3.36 19.79 5.70
CA GLY A 154 2.71 19.79 7.00
C GLY A 154 3.51 20.57 8.02
N ASP A 155 2.82 21.03 9.06
CA ASP A 155 3.43 21.71 10.18
C ASP A 155 2.61 21.51 11.45
N PHE A 156 3.21 21.81 12.61
CA PHE A 156 2.52 21.86 13.88
C PHE A 156 1.79 23.19 14.02
N MET A 157 0.48 23.13 14.16
CA MET A 157 -0.40 24.30 14.22
C MET A 157 -0.80 24.58 15.66
N GLU A 158 -0.19 25.61 16.27
CA GLU A 158 -0.47 26.05 17.63
C GLU A 158 -1.96 26.40 17.83
N GLU A 159 -2.60 26.98 16.83
CA GLU A 159 -4.03 27.35 16.85
C GLU A 159 -4.96 26.14 16.97
N TYR A 160 -4.50 24.95 16.63
CA TYR A 160 -5.20 23.67 16.77
C TYR A 160 -4.61 22.81 17.90
N GLY A 161 -3.98 23.43 18.90
CA GLY A 161 -3.45 22.73 20.06
C GLY A 161 -2.16 21.95 19.77
N GLY A 162 -1.36 22.40 18.82
CA GLY A 162 -0.10 21.74 18.43
C GLY A 162 -0.30 20.46 17.60
N LEU A 163 -1.45 20.30 16.93
CA LEU A 163 -1.66 19.18 16.00
C LEU A 163 -0.81 19.39 14.75
N TRP A 164 -0.19 18.30 14.29
CA TRP A 164 0.46 18.27 12.98
C TRP A 164 -0.60 18.10 11.90
N LEU A 165 -0.68 19.06 10.98
CA LEU A 165 -1.65 19.08 9.89
C LEU A 165 -0.94 19.07 8.54
N CYS A 166 -1.50 18.30 7.59
CA CYS A 166 -1.10 18.34 6.19
C CYS A 166 -1.85 19.42 5.43
N TYR A 167 -1.13 20.11 4.56
CA TYR A 167 -1.71 21.04 3.59
C TYR A 167 -1.90 20.35 2.26
N GLU A 168 -2.96 20.72 1.55
CA GLU A 168 -3.14 20.34 0.15
C GLU A 168 -2.05 20.98 -0.72
N ASP A 169 -1.53 20.20 -1.68
CA ASP A 169 -0.59 20.66 -2.70
C ASP A 169 -1.07 20.27 -4.11
N PRO A 170 -2.11 20.95 -4.64
CA PRO A 170 -2.69 20.60 -5.94
C PRO A 170 -1.70 20.76 -7.11
N GLU A 171 -0.76 21.73 -7.03
CA GLU A 171 0.27 21.93 -8.06
C GLU A 171 1.29 20.79 -8.05
N GLY A 172 1.69 20.36 -6.87
CA GLY A 172 2.55 19.20 -6.69
C GLY A 172 1.89 17.93 -7.23
N TRP A 173 0.62 17.71 -6.90
CA TRP A 173 -0.13 16.58 -7.43
C TRP A 173 -0.28 16.63 -8.95
N ALA A 174 -0.58 17.78 -9.54
CA ALA A 174 -0.66 17.93 -11.00
C ALA A 174 0.68 17.62 -11.68
N THR A 175 1.80 18.02 -11.06
CA THR A 175 3.14 17.72 -11.57
C THR A 175 3.44 16.23 -11.52
N LEU A 176 3.13 15.57 -10.39
CA LEU A 176 3.34 14.14 -10.21
C LEU A 176 2.49 13.32 -11.19
N MET A 177 1.19 13.64 -11.29
CA MET A 177 0.28 12.92 -12.18
C MET A 177 0.64 13.09 -13.66
N LYS A 178 1.19 14.23 -14.06
CA LYS A 178 1.69 14.43 -15.41
C LYS A 178 2.85 13.47 -15.76
N ALA A 179 3.76 13.22 -14.81
CA ALA A 179 4.83 12.23 -15.00
C ALA A 179 4.26 10.80 -15.09
N VAL A 180 3.29 10.48 -14.24
CA VAL A 180 2.58 9.18 -14.27
C VAL A 180 1.88 8.96 -15.62
N ASP A 181 1.14 9.95 -16.12
CA ASP A 181 0.44 9.88 -17.42
C ASP A 181 1.40 9.73 -18.59
N ALA A 182 2.61 10.29 -18.46
CA ALA A 182 3.67 10.14 -19.46
C ALA A 182 4.39 8.77 -19.40
N GLY A 183 4.07 7.92 -18.41
CA GLY A 183 4.74 6.65 -18.18
C GLY A 183 6.18 6.80 -17.65
N GLU A 184 6.50 7.95 -17.09
CA GLU A 184 7.81 8.26 -16.51
C GLU A 184 7.88 7.76 -15.06
N ASN A 185 9.12 7.54 -14.57
CA ASN A 185 9.31 7.22 -13.15
C ASN A 185 8.90 8.41 -12.27
N PRO A 186 7.86 8.29 -11.44
CA PRO A 186 7.36 9.41 -10.62
C PRO A 186 8.32 9.82 -9.49
N GLU A 187 9.32 9.01 -9.13
CA GLU A 187 10.27 9.34 -8.06
C GLU A 187 11.03 10.66 -8.33
N ALA A 188 11.35 10.94 -9.58
CA ALA A 188 12.01 12.21 -9.94
C ALA A 188 11.08 13.42 -9.72
N ALA A 189 9.79 13.27 -10.02
CA ALA A 189 8.78 14.29 -9.76
C ALA A 189 8.50 14.43 -8.26
N GLU A 190 8.46 13.33 -7.50
CA GLU A 190 8.34 13.33 -6.04
C GLU A 190 9.47 14.13 -5.39
N THR A 191 10.71 13.90 -5.80
CA THR A 191 11.88 14.62 -5.29
C THR A 191 11.78 16.13 -5.54
N THR A 192 11.31 16.53 -6.71
CA THR A 192 11.14 17.94 -7.07
C THR A 192 10.05 18.62 -6.23
N VAL A 193 8.94 17.93 -6.02
CA VAL A 193 7.76 18.47 -5.32
C VAL A 193 7.98 18.51 -3.81
N ASN A 194 8.57 17.47 -3.22
CA ASN A 194 8.79 17.36 -1.78
C ASN A 194 10.09 18.05 -1.30
N GLY A 195 10.86 18.63 -2.22
CA GLY A 195 12.07 19.38 -1.87
C GLY A 195 13.21 18.54 -1.30
N LYS A 196 13.27 17.25 -1.67
CA LYS A 196 14.33 16.30 -1.28
C LYS A 196 15.48 16.30 -2.28
#